data_03af086dfe2137902c17b613d0bad690
#
_entry.id   03af086dfe2137902c17b613d0bad690
#
_cell.length_a   1.000
_cell.length_b   1.000
_cell.length_c   1.000
_cell.angle_alpha   90.00
_cell.angle_beta   90.00
_cell.angle_gamma   90.00
#
_symmetry.space_group_name_H-M   'P 1'
#
loop_
_entity.id
_entity.type
_entity.pdbx_description
1 polymer ?
#
loop_
_entity_poly.entity_id
_entity_poly.type
_entity_poly.pdbx_seq_one_letter_code
_entity_poly.pdbx_strand_id
1 'polypeptide(L)'
;MKESSVTMDKEILIAKLLNLAEGRETPESWQEWWNEHEAELESLLNRGDFLKLKPCKHGFKWVPVFTSQKGAVAILEKNSVKCNSSHFYQEQYLEELDAFCKEQKRQQREKQKEFKDRHPAWFKQYPKFSKALANVLGPSDEILPAATETQIDKQEELLKFIFPDKVREFFLLSAGINVSTGVTIMLSGMFRMTIHGEQYCVLGEFWKEADGDQLLLRTGDETIWYYAHEQDKVKSLCNDMTELLEKKLAKYLNAN
;
A
#
# COMPACT_ATOMS: atom_id res chain seq x y z
N MET A 1 -50.55 -20.41 -0.79
CA MET A 1 -50.19 -20.89 0.56
C MET A 1 -49.32 -19.83 1.18
N LYS A 2 -49.77 -19.15 2.26
CA LYS A 2 -48.94 -18.21 3.01
C LYS A 2 -48.03 -19.07 3.90
N GLU A 3 -46.73 -19.07 3.62
CA GLU A 3 -45.75 -19.58 4.57
C GLU A 3 -45.90 -18.75 5.85
N SER A 4 -46.21 -19.42 6.96
CA SER A 4 -46.22 -18.80 8.28
C SER A 4 -44.79 -18.39 8.61
N SER A 5 -44.47 -17.10 8.54
CA SER A 5 -43.22 -16.58 9.08
C SER A 5 -43.20 -16.92 10.58
N VAL A 6 -42.34 -17.84 10.97
CA VAL A 6 -42.06 -18.09 12.38
C VAL A 6 -41.41 -16.80 12.90
N THR A 7 -42.16 -16.06 13.72
CA THR A 7 -41.65 -14.86 14.40
C THR A 7 -40.46 -15.27 15.26
N MET A 8 -39.32 -14.60 15.12
CA MET A 8 -38.13 -14.87 15.92
C MET A 8 -38.44 -14.66 17.41
N ASP A 9 -38.36 -15.71 18.18
CA ASP A 9 -38.43 -15.61 19.64
C ASP A 9 -37.03 -15.66 20.28
N LYS A 10 -36.98 -15.37 21.59
CA LYS A 10 -35.71 -15.32 22.33
C LYS A 10 -35.01 -16.71 22.36
N GLU A 11 -35.73 -17.80 22.32
CA GLU A 11 -35.17 -19.16 22.38
C GLU A 11 -34.49 -19.51 21.05
N ILE A 12 -35.13 -19.19 19.93
CA ILE A 12 -34.55 -19.36 18.57
C ILE A 12 -33.26 -18.54 18.43
N LEU A 13 -33.28 -17.27 18.89
CA LEU A 13 -32.10 -16.43 18.89
C LEU A 13 -30.96 -17.02 19.72
N ILE A 14 -31.23 -17.44 20.96
CA ILE A 14 -30.22 -18.05 21.84
C ILE A 14 -29.63 -19.32 21.20
N ALA A 15 -30.45 -20.18 20.63
CA ALA A 15 -29.97 -21.39 19.94
C ALA A 15 -29.05 -21.05 18.76
N LYS A 16 -29.37 -20.02 17.96
CA LYS A 16 -28.54 -19.56 16.84
C LYS A 16 -27.23 -18.94 17.34
N LEU A 17 -27.28 -18.15 18.41
CA LEU A 17 -26.08 -17.58 19.02
C LEU A 17 -25.13 -18.64 19.62
N LEU A 18 -25.70 -19.72 20.20
CA LEU A 18 -24.91 -20.87 20.67
C LEU A 18 -24.19 -21.56 19.51
N ASN A 19 -24.89 -21.83 18.40
CA ASN A 19 -24.27 -22.41 17.22
C ASN A 19 -23.13 -21.54 16.70
N LEU A 20 -23.33 -20.24 16.66
CA LEU A 20 -22.30 -19.29 16.24
C LEU A 20 -21.11 -19.27 17.23
N ALA A 21 -21.39 -19.20 18.55
CA ALA A 21 -20.33 -19.19 19.57
C ALA A 21 -19.49 -20.48 19.53
N GLU A 22 -20.11 -21.62 19.29
CA GLU A 22 -19.46 -22.93 19.24
C GLU A 22 -18.84 -23.28 17.87
N GLY A 23 -18.88 -22.37 16.91
CA GLY A 23 -18.20 -22.54 15.62
C GLY A 23 -18.94 -23.46 14.64
N ARG A 24 -20.26 -23.61 14.76
CA ARG A 24 -21.09 -24.54 13.95
C ARG A 24 -21.70 -23.88 12.71
N GLU A 25 -21.62 -22.54 12.60
CA GLU A 25 -22.12 -21.81 11.44
C GLU A 25 -21.04 -21.70 10.36
N THR A 26 -21.43 -21.74 9.09
CA THR A 26 -20.55 -21.31 8.01
C THR A 26 -20.68 -19.79 7.80
N PRO A 27 -19.69 -19.12 7.20
CA PRO A 27 -19.82 -17.70 6.86
C PRO A 27 -21.05 -17.40 6.01
N GLU A 28 -21.38 -18.28 5.04
CA GLU A 28 -22.54 -18.16 4.17
C GLU A 28 -23.83 -18.33 4.94
N SER A 29 -23.97 -19.41 5.74
CA SER A 29 -25.18 -19.67 6.51
C SER A 29 -25.46 -18.57 7.53
N TRP A 30 -24.43 -18.01 8.14
CA TRP A 30 -24.56 -16.88 9.06
C TRP A 30 -25.01 -15.61 8.33
N GLN A 31 -24.43 -15.30 7.16
CA GLN A 31 -24.79 -14.13 6.38
C GLN A 31 -26.22 -14.22 5.82
N GLU A 32 -26.63 -15.39 5.31
CA GLU A 32 -28.00 -15.64 4.83
C GLU A 32 -29.01 -15.47 5.96
N TRP A 33 -28.79 -16.15 7.07
CA TRP A 33 -29.66 -16.04 8.24
C TRP A 33 -29.76 -14.61 8.77
N TRP A 34 -28.63 -13.86 8.80
CA TRP A 34 -28.61 -12.45 9.18
C TRP A 34 -29.49 -11.61 8.27
N ASN A 35 -29.34 -11.76 6.96
CA ASN A 35 -30.08 -10.98 5.97
C ASN A 35 -31.60 -11.25 6.05
N GLU A 36 -31.99 -12.47 6.34
CA GLU A 36 -33.40 -12.87 6.51
C GLU A 36 -34.04 -12.28 7.76
N HIS A 37 -33.26 -12.08 8.83
CA HIS A 37 -33.79 -11.72 10.15
C HIS A 37 -33.29 -10.34 10.65
N GLU A 38 -32.61 -9.54 9.83
CA GLU A 38 -32.00 -8.26 10.24
C GLU A 38 -33.03 -7.33 10.91
N ALA A 39 -34.21 -7.16 10.32
CA ALA A 39 -35.27 -6.29 10.85
C ALA A 39 -35.83 -6.77 12.20
N GLU A 40 -35.99 -8.09 12.36
CA GLU A 40 -36.44 -8.68 13.61
C GLU A 40 -35.38 -8.53 14.71
N LEU A 41 -34.10 -8.76 14.37
CA LEU A 41 -32.99 -8.62 15.29
C LEU A 41 -32.81 -7.17 15.76
N GLU A 42 -33.01 -6.19 14.87
CA GLU A 42 -32.98 -4.77 15.24
C GLU A 42 -34.08 -4.39 16.24
N SER A 43 -35.23 -5.07 16.19
CA SER A 43 -36.32 -4.86 17.14
C SER A 43 -36.12 -5.58 18.46
N LEU A 44 -35.47 -6.74 18.46
CA LEU A 44 -35.28 -7.61 19.64
C LEU A 44 -34.07 -7.24 20.48
N LEU A 45 -33.02 -6.73 19.85
CA LEU A 45 -31.75 -6.41 20.49
C LEU A 45 -31.64 -4.92 20.77
N ASN A 46 -30.94 -4.56 21.83
CA ASN A 46 -30.47 -3.17 21.92
C ASN A 46 -29.44 -2.89 20.81
N ARG A 47 -29.31 -1.62 20.43
CA ARG A 47 -28.46 -1.21 19.32
C ARG A 47 -26.99 -1.67 19.44
N GLY A 48 -26.44 -1.71 20.66
CA GLY A 48 -25.07 -2.15 20.89
C GLY A 48 -24.86 -3.64 20.62
N ASP A 49 -25.78 -4.48 21.08
CA ASP A 49 -25.75 -5.92 20.85
C ASP A 49 -26.03 -6.26 19.39
N PHE A 50 -26.97 -5.56 18.74
CA PHE A 50 -27.24 -5.68 17.31
C PHE A 50 -25.99 -5.38 16.45
N LEU A 51 -25.29 -4.27 16.71
CA LEU A 51 -24.08 -3.89 15.97
C LEU A 51 -22.92 -4.87 16.17
N LYS A 52 -22.80 -5.49 17.35
CA LYS A 52 -21.77 -6.52 17.61
C LYS A 52 -22.01 -7.82 16.86
N LEU A 53 -23.27 -8.15 16.58
CA LEU A 53 -23.63 -9.36 15.83
C LEU A 53 -23.60 -9.15 14.33
N LYS A 54 -23.79 -7.91 13.86
CA LYS A 54 -23.86 -7.60 12.41
C LYS A 54 -22.59 -8.03 11.71
N PRO A 55 -22.68 -8.90 10.68
CA PRO A 55 -21.52 -9.27 9.88
C PRO A 55 -20.87 -8.03 9.25
N CYS A 56 -19.59 -7.82 9.48
CA CYS A 56 -18.86 -6.73 8.86
C CYS A 56 -18.57 -7.05 7.39
N LYS A 57 -18.47 -6.02 6.53
CA LYS A 57 -17.95 -6.19 5.17
C LYS A 57 -16.43 -6.33 5.25
N HIS A 58 -15.88 -7.43 4.76
CA HIS A 58 -14.45 -7.69 4.77
C HIS A 58 -14.01 -8.51 3.56
N GLY A 59 -12.74 -8.37 3.13
CA GLY A 59 -12.17 -9.12 2.01
C GLY A 59 -11.87 -10.59 2.34
N PHE A 60 -11.67 -10.92 3.61
CA PHE A 60 -11.48 -12.30 4.07
C PHE A 60 -12.83 -12.93 4.44
N LYS A 61 -13.02 -14.15 3.99
CA LYS A 61 -14.27 -14.90 4.14
C LYS A 61 -14.66 -15.13 5.60
N TRP A 62 -13.70 -15.43 6.47
CA TRP A 62 -13.94 -15.82 7.85
C TRP A 62 -14.04 -14.64 8.84
N VAL A 63 -13.62 -13.42 8.47
CA VAL A 63 -13.66 -12.25 9.37
C VAL A 63 -15.08 -11.87 9.79
N PRO A 64 -16.10 -11.82 8.91
CA PRO A 64 -17.46 -11.45 9.30
C PRO A 64 -18.04 -12.38 10.38
N VAL A 65 -17.94 -13.69 10.19
CA VAL A 65 -18.47 -14.67 11.15
C VAL A 65 -17.66 -14.69 12.45
N PHE A 66 -16.35 -14.55 12.39
CA PHE A 66 -15.50 -14.45 13.58
C PHE A 66 -15.79 -13.20 14.41
N THR A 67 -16.05 -12.07 13.77
CA THR A 67 -16.45 -10.84 14.45
C THR A 67 -17.81 -10.99 15.13
N SER A 68 -18.78 -11.55 14.42
CA SER A 68 -20.12 -11.83 14.96
C SER A 68 -20.09 -12.84 16.11
N GLN A 69 -19.19 -13.85 16.07
CA GLN A 69 -19.01 -14.81 17.16
C GLN A 69 -18.66 -14.11 18.48
N LYS A 70 -17.76 -13.13 18.45
CA LYS A 70 -17.39 -12.33 19.64
C LYS A 70 -18.61 -11.61 20.21
N GLY A 71 -19.47 -11.09 19.33
CA GLY A 71 -20.73 -10.46 19.70
C GLY A 71 -21.70 -11.47 20.33
N ALA A 72 -21.84 -12.66 19.74
CA ALA A 72 -22.70 -13.73 20.24
C ALA A 72 -22.29 -14.19 21.65
N VAL A 73 -20.99 -14.44 21.87
CA VAL A 73 -20.46 -14.81 23.20
C VAL A 73 -20.80 -13.74 24.24
N ALA A 74 -20.57 -12.46 23.94
CA ALA A 74 -20.87 -11.37 24.87
C ALA A 74 -22.38 -11.26 25.20
N ILE A 75 -23.26 -11.53 24.22
CA ILE A 75 -24.71 -11.52 24.45
C ILE A 75 -25.17 -12.73 25.27
N LEU A 76 -24.62 -13.91 25.01
CA LEU A 76 -24.91 -15.13 25.79
C LEU A 76 -24.46 -14.96 27.24
N GLU A 77 -23.27 -14.45 27.50
CA GLU A 77 -22.75 -14.14 28.84
C GLU A 77 -23.66 -13.16 29.59
N LYS A 78 -24.08 -12.07 28.94
CA LYS A 78 -25.02 -11.08 29.49
C LYS A 78 -26.37 -11.68 29.88
N ASN A 79 -26.81 -12.71 29.14
CA ASN A 79 -28.05 -13.43 29.45
C ASN A 79 -27.85 -14.67 30.36
N SER A 80 -26.67 -14.82 30.98
CA SER A 80 -26.29 -15.94 31.84
C SER A 80 -26.40 -17.31 31.17
N VAL A 81 -26.24 -17.36 29.85
CA VAL A 81 -26.21 -18.59 29.06
C VAL A 81 -24.76 -19.05 28.92
N LYS A 82 -24.49 -20.25 29.45
CA LYS A 82 -23.15 -20.86 29.30
C LYS A 82 -22.93 -21.32 27.87
N CYS A 83 -21.81 -20.99 27.28
CA CYS A 83 -21.39 -21.48 25.97
C CYS A 83 -19.88 -21.86 26.00
N ASN A 84 -19.52 -22.79 25.13
CA ASN A 84 -18.13 -23.13 24.87
C ASN A 84 -17.68 -22.40 23.61
N SER A 85 -17.00 -21.28 23.78
CA SER A 85 -16.49 -20.51 22.62
C SER A 85 -15.44 -21.34 21.85
N SER A 86 -15.70 -21.56 20.57
CA SER A 86 -14.79 -22.27 19.67
C SER A 86 -13.73 -21.32 19.11
N HIS A 87 -12.50 -21.80 18.91
CA HIS A 87 -11.46 -21.07 18.18
C HIS A 87 -11.51 -21.30 16.67
N PHE A 88 -12.44 -22.12 16.17
CA PHE A 88 -12.51 -22.56 14.77
C PHE A 88 -12.47 -21.38 13.77
N TYR A 89 -13.29 -20.34 13.95
CA TYR A 89 -13.30 -19.21 13.01
C TYR A 89 -12.01 -18.39 13.04
N GLN A 90 -11.39 -18.27 14.20
CA GLN A 90 -10.08 -17.62 14.30
C GLN A 90 -9.00 -18.41 13.57
N GLU A 91 -8.99 -19.73 13.72
CA GLU A 91 -8.03 -20.62 13.04
C GLU A 91 -8.21 -20.54 11.53
N GLN A 92 -9.45 -20.64 11.05
CA GLN A 92 -9.76 -20.52 9.63
C GLN A 92 -9.37 -19.15 9.04
N TYR A 93 -9.57 -18.06 9.77
CA TYR A 93 -9.12 -16.75 9.36
C TYR A 93 -7.59 -16.67 9.30
N LEU A 94 -6.88 -17.23 10.26
CA LEU A 94 -5.41 -17.25 10.26
C LEU A 94 -4.85 -18.08 9.09
N GLU A 95 -5.47 -19.19 8.74
CA GLU A 95 -5.11 -19.99 7.56
C GLU A 95 -5.34 -19.21 6.26
N GLU A 96 -6.48 -18.53 6.13
CA GLU A 96 -6.79 -17.67 4.97
C GLU A 96 -5.80 -16.50 4.84
N LEU A 97 -5.45 -15.85 5.95
CA LEU A 97 -4.48 -14.78 6.01
C LEU A 97 -3.07 -15.26 5.61
N ASP A 98 -2.64 -16.43 6.11
CA ASP A 98 -1.33 -17.02 5.75
C ASP A 98 -1.27 -17.37 4.25
N ALA A 99 -2.33 -17.95 3.71
CA ALA A 99 -2.43 -18.24 2.28
C ALA A 99 -2.35 -16.95 1.44
N PHE A 100 -3.07 -15.89 1.84
CA PHE A 100 -3.02 -14.59 1.19
C PHE A 100 -1.60 -13.99 1.24
N CYS A 101 -0.95 -14.01 2.42
CA CYS A 101 0.41 -13.49 2.57
C CYS A 101 1.43 -14.27 1.73
N LYS A 102 1.30 -15.59 1.61
CA LYS A 102 2.15 -16.43 0.76
C LYS A 102 1.98 -16.07 -0.72
N GLU A 103 0.75 -15.90 -1.16
CA GLU A 103 0.45 -15.52 -2.53
C GLU A 103 0.99 -14.12 -2.87
N GLN A 104 0.83 -13.13 -2.00
CA GLN A 104 1.41 -11.79 -2.17
C GLN A 104 2.93 -11.84 -2.31
N LYS A 105 3.60 -12.61 -1.44
CA LYS A 105 5.06 -12.81 -1.53
C LYS A 105 5.48 -13.49 -2.84
N ARG A 106 4.69 -14.45 -3.34
CA ARG A 106 4.95 -15.12 -4.61
C ARG A 106 4.88 -14.10 -5.76
N GLN A 107 3.79 -13.32 -5.83
CA GLN A 107 3.60 -12.29 -6.86
C GLN A 107 4.70 -11.23 -6.85
N GLN A 108 5.11 -10.77 -5.66
CA GLN A 108 6.24 -9.84 -5.54
C GLN A 108 7.56 -10.43 -6.08
N ARG A 109 7.85 -11.69 -5.79
CA ARG A 109 9.06 -12.36 -6.30
C ARG A 109 9.02 -12.50 -7.83
N GLU A 110 7.88 -12.81 -8.40
CA GLU A 110 7.68 -12.91 -9.85
C GLU A 110 7.91 -11.55 -10.53
N LYS A 111 7.29 -10.47 -10.01
CA LYS A 111 7.52 -9.10 -10.49
C LYS A 111 9.00 -8.69 -10.42
N GLN A 112 9.66 -8.95 -9.30
CA GLN A 112 11.08 -8.66 -9.13
C GLN A 112 11.96 -9.45 -10.10
N LYS A 113 11.64 -10.72 -10.36
CA LYS A 113 12.35 -11.55 -11.33
C LYS A 113 12.19 -11.00 -12.75
N GLU A 114 10.96 -10.71 -13.17
CA GLU A 114 10.67 -10.11 -14.47
C GLU A 114 11.40 -8.77 -14.68
N PHE A 115 11.39 -7.92 -13.66
CA PHE A 115 12.10 -6.65 -13.72
C PHE A 115 13.62 -6.85 -13.82
N LYS A 116 14.18 -7.79 -13.05
CA LYS A 116 15.59 -8.13 -13.10
C LYS A 116 16.01 -8.66 -14.46
N ASP A 117 15.19 -9.51 -15.08
CA ASP A 117 15.47 -10.09 -16.41
C ASP A 117 15.46 -9.00 -17.49
N ARG A 118 14.57 -8.00 -17.37
CA ARG A 118 14.50 -6.85 -18.30
C ARG A 118 15.57 -5.77 -18.03
N HIS A 119 15.96 -5.57 -16.77
CA HIS A 119 16.84 -4.49 -16.32
C HIS A 119 17.98 -4.99 -15.42
N PRO A 120 18.87 -5.89 -15.88
CA PRO A 120 19.89 -6.51 -15.03
C PRO A 120 20.90 -5.50 -14.48
N ALA A 121 21.23 -4.44 -15.24
CA ALA A 121 22.16 -3.38 -14.83
C ALA A 121 21.64 -2.60 -13.61
N TRP A 122 20.33 -2.37 -13.52
CA TRP A 122 19.70 -1.73 -12.39
C TRP A 122 19.88 -2.53 -11.10
N PHE A 123 19.65 -3.85 -11.14
CA PHE A 123 19.86 -4.72 -9.99
C PHE A 123 21.31 -4.83 -9.54
N LYS A 124 22.25 -4.67 -10.47
CA LYS A 124 23.67 -4.65 -10.16
C LYS A 124 24.05 -3.35 -9.42
N GLN A 125 23.53 -2.21 -9.86
CA GLN A 125 23.93 -0.90 -9.36
C GLN A 125 23.07 -0.40 -8.20
N TYR A 126 21.75 -0.63 -8.27
CA TYR A 126 20.76 -0.17 -7.29
C TYR A 126 19.80 -1.29 -6.82
N PRO A 127 20.31 -2.33 -6.12
CA PRO A 127 19.54 -3.54 -5.83
C PRO A 127 18.31 -3.31 -4.95
N LYS A 128 18.38 -2.41 -3.96
CA LYS A 128 17.23 -2.13 -3.07
C LYS A 128 16.16 -1.32 -3.79
N PHE A 129 16.59 -0.28 -4.50
CA PHE A 129 15.70 0.55 -5.30
C PHE A 129 15.00 -0.27 -6.39
N SER A 130 15.75 -1.11 -7.12
CA SER A 130 15.21 -1.96 -8.18
C SER A 130 14.13 -2.93 -7.67
N LYS A 131 14.33 -3.50 -6.48
CA LYS A 131 13.31 -4.35 -5.84
C LYS A 131 12.06 -3.57 -5.45
N ALA A 132 12.25 -2.41 -4.83
CA ALA A 132 11.14 -1.55 -4.43
C ALA A 132 10.35 -1.05 -5.65
N LEU A 133 11.07 -0.59 -6.69
CA LEU A 133 10.48 -0.14 -7.95
C LEU A 133 9.68 -1.26 -8.63
N ALA A 134 10.24 -2.46 -8.74
CA ALA A 134 9.56 -3.61 -9.33
C ALA A 134 8.23 -3.98 -8.61
N ASN A 135 8.12 -3.71 -7.32
CA ASN A 135 6.91 -4.00 -6.56
C ASN A 135 5.77 -3.01 -6.83
N VAL A 136 6.10 -1.74 -7.12
CA VAL A 136 5.13 -0.65 -7.26
C VAL A 136 4.78 -0.32 -8.71
N LEU A 137 5.64 -0.70 -9.67
CA LEU A 137 5.38 -0.40 -11.09
C LEU A 137 4.02 -0.89 -11.55
N GLY A 138 3.22 0.03 -12.05
CA GLY A 138 1.92 -0.17 -12.66
C GLY A 138 1.92 0.13 -14.17
N PRO A 139 0.77 -0.01 -14.84
CA PRO A 139 0.67 0.19 -16.29
C PRO A 139 0.93 1.63 -16.76
N SER A 140 0.76 2.61 -15.89
CA SER A 140 0.96 4.04 -16.17
C SER A 140 2.37 4.53 -15.86
N ASP A 141 3.20 3.68 -15.27
CA ASP A 141 4.55 4.04 -14.87
C ASP A 141 5.54 3.79 -16.01
N GLU A 142 6.59 4.60 -16.08
CA GLU A 142 7.51 4.58 -17.19
C GLU A 142 8.97 4.52 -16.71
N ILE A 143 9.75 3.69 -17.38
CA ILE A 143 11.21 3.66 -17.29
C ILE A 143 11.75 3.85 -18.68
N LEU A 144 12.39 4.99 -18.93
CA LEU A 144 12.96 5.29 -20.24
C LEU A 144 14.23 4.47 -20.51
N PRO A 145 14.55 4.21 -21.78
CA PRO A 145 15.84 3.66 -22.16
C PRO A 145 17.01 4.48 -21.62
N ALA A 146 18.19 3.88 -21.58
CA ALA A 146 19.42 4.57 -21.21
C ALA A 146 19.67 5.81 -22.09
N ALA A 147 20.10 6.91 -21.50
CA ALA A 147 20.61 8.04 -22.26
C ALA A 147 22.02 7.74 -22.78
N THR A 148 22.37 8.33 -23.91
CA THR A 148 23.76 8.36 -24.39
C THR A 148 24.54 9.49 -23.74
N GLU A 149 25.87 9.37 -23.67
CA GLU A 149 26.76 10.47 -23.22
C GLU A 149 26.43 11.78 -23.97
N THR A 150 26.29 11.72 -25.29
CA THR A 150 25.94 12.89 -26.11
C THR A 150 24.60 13.54 -25.70
N GLN A 151 23.62 12.78 -25.28
CA GLN A 151 22.36 13.33 -24.80
C GLN A 151 22.52 14.02 -23.45
N ILE A 152 23.33 13.44 -22.58
CA ILE A 152 23.64 14.01 -21.26
C ILE A 152 24.45 15.31 -21.45
N ASP A 153 25.51 15.29 -22.26
CA ASP A 153 26.35 16.48 -22.54
C ASP A 153 25.53 17.62 -23.15
N LYS A 154 24.62 17.29 -24.09
CA LYS A 154 23.72 18.29 -24.68
C LYS A 154 22.79 18.92 -23.65
N GLN A 155 22.29 18.12 -22.69
CA GLN A 155 21.44 18.64 -21.64
C GLN A 155 22.23 19.52 -20.65
N GLU A 156 23.45 19.13 -20.30
CA GLU A 156 24.35 19.96 -19.49
C GLU A 156 24.68 21.31 -20.18
N GLU A 157 24.94 21.29 -21.49
CA GLU A 157 25.15 22.50 -22.27
C GLU A 157 23.93 23.42 -22.29
N LEU A 158 22.74 22.84 -22.53
CA LEU A 158 21.46 23.56 -22.52
C LEU A 158 21.19 24.21 -21.17
N LEU A 159 21.44 23.48 -20.09
CA LEU A 159 21.22 23.94 -18.73
C LEU A 159 22.38 24.82 -18.22
N LYS A 160 23.54 24.86 -18.91
CA LYS A 160 24.77 25.43 -18.39
C LYS A 160 25.07 24.92 -16.97
N PHE A 161 24.93 23.61 -16.78
CA PHE A 161 25.07 22.94 -15.50
C PHE A 161 25.72 21.58 -15.71
N ILE A 162 26.86 21.33 -15.07
CA ILE A 162 27.54 20.03 -15.11
C ILE A 162 26.92 19.12 -14.07
N PHE A 163 26.45 17.96 -14.51
CA PHE A 163 25.85 16.99 -13.60
C PHE A 163 26.91 16.30 -12.74
N PRO A 164 26.59 16.03 -11.46
CA PRO A 164 27.40 15.16 -10.63
C PRO A 164 27.60 13.79 -11.26
N ASP A 165 28.75 13.15 -11.01
CA ASP A 165 29.08 11.85 -11.62
C ASP A 165 28.01 10.79 -11.38
N LYS A 166 27.47 10.71 -10.16
CA LYS A 166 26.41 9.73 -9.81
C LYS A 166 25.08 10.01 -10.51
N VAL A 167 24.79 11.26 -10.86
CA VAL A 167 23.61 11.62 -11.66
C VAL A 167 23.82 11.21 -13.12
N ARG A 168 25.02 11.43 -13.67
CA ARG A 168 25.39 10.93 -15.02
C ARG A 168 25.30 9.40 -15.10
N GLU A 169 25.87 8.68 -14.11
CA GLU A 169 25.78 7.21 -14.01
C GLU A 169 24.31 6.73 -14.02
N PHE A 170 23.40 7.42 -13.33
CA PHE A 170 21.98 7.11 -13.36
C PHE A 170 21.37 7.29 -14.76
N PHE A 171 21.64 8.41 -15.42
CA PHE A 171 21.11 8.67 -16.77
C PHE A 171 21.68 7.73 -17.83
N LEU A 172 22.89 7.21 -17.65
CA LEU A 172 23.45 6.14 -18.48
C LEU A 172 22.76 4.77 -18.29
N LEU A 173 21.97 4.60 -17.23
CA LEU A 173 21.11 3.43 -17.06
C LEU A 173 19.69 3.67 -17.58
N SER A 174 19.19 4.89 -17.44
CA SER A 174 17.86 5.29 -17.89
C SER A 174 17.79 6.79 -18.08
N ALA A 175 17.26 7.26 -19.19
CA ALA A 175 16.98 8.67 -19.41
C ALA A 175 15.91 9.24 -18.46
N GLY A 176 15.25 8.36 -17.69
CA GLY A 176 14.32 8.79 -16.64
C GLY A 176 13.39 7.69 -16.16
N ILE A 177 12.77 8.00 -15.05
CA ILE A 177 11.70 7.23 -14.42
C ILE A 177 10.53 8.17 -14.12
N ASN A 178 9.33 7.66 -14.31
CA ASN A 178 8.09 8.31 -13.88
C ASN A 178 7.22 7.26 -13.18
N VAL A 179 7.01 7.44 -11.87
CA VAL A 179 6.26 6.50 -11.04
C VAL A 179 5.07 7.22 -10.41
N SER A 180 3.89 6.71 -10.64
CA SER A 180 2.62 7.31 -10.22
C SER A 180 2.50 7.57 -8.72
N THR A 181 3.37 6.95 -7.91
CA THR A 181 3.48 7.22 -6.46
C THR A 181 4.19 8.55 -6.14
N GLY A 182 4.48 9.39 -7.13
CA GLY A 182 5.07 10.71 -6.92
C GLY A 182 6.59 10.76 -6.98
N VAL A 183 7.19 9.97 -7.85
CA VAL A 183 8.63 10.04 -8.17
C VAL A 183 8.80 10.22 -9.67
N THR A 184 9.31 11.37 -10.10
CA THR A 184 9.61 11.66 -11.49
C THR A 184 11.03 12.22 -11.60
N ILE A 185 11.92 11.53 -12.32
CA ILE A 185 13.27 11.95 -12.62
C ILE A 185 13.48 11.74 -14.11
N MET A 186 13.59 12.83 -14.89
CA MET A 186 13.62 12.78 -16.35
C MET A 186 14.72 13.71 -16.86
N LEU A 187 15.67 13.18 -17.65
CA LEU A 187 16.75 14.00 -18.23
C LEU A 187 16.21 15.21 -19.01
N SER A 188 15.19 14.98 -19.85
CA SER A 188 14.56 16.04 -20.65
C SER A 188 13.68 16.99 -19.85
N GLY A 189 13.30 16.62 -18.63
CA GLY A 189 12.47 17.41 -17.73
C GLY A 189 13.26 18.32 -16.79
N MET A 190 14.59 18.24 -16.81
CA MET A 190 15.43 19.07 -15.94
C MET A 190 15.44 20.53 -16.38
N PHE A 191 15.42 21.44 -15.42
CA PHE A 191 15.46 22.89 -15.67
C PHE A 191 16.17 23.63 -14.53
N ARG A 192 16.53 24.88 -14.80
CA ARG A 192 17.16 25.75 -13.77
C ARG A 192 16.10 26.54 -13.02
N MET A 193 16.30 26.69 -11.72
CA MET A 193 15.41 27.40 -10.82
C MET A 193 16.21 28.24 -9.82
N THR A 194 15.70 29.41 -9.47
CA THR A 194 16.26 30.26 -8.40
C THR A 194 15.35 30.18 -7.19
N ILE A 195 15.89 29.77 -6.04
CA ILE A 195 15.15 29.70 -4.77
C ILE A 195 15.97 30.48 -3.74
N HIS A 196 15.37 31.45 -3.08
CA HIS A 196 16.02 32.34 -2.09
C HIS A 196 17.33 32.97 -2.58
N GLY A 197 17.42 33.29 -3.87
CA GLY A 197 18.63 33.88 -4.49
C GLY A 197 19.72 32.88 -4.90
N GLU A 198 19.58 31.61 -4.56
CA GLU A 198 20.49 30.54 -4.91
C GLU A 198 20.03 29.81 -6.19
N GLN A 199 20.97 29.42 -7.03
CA GLN A 199 20.71 28.71 -8.29
C GLN A 199 20.72 27.19 -8.09
N TYR A 200 19.68 26.55 -8.55
CA TYR A 200 19.54 25.09 -8.55
C TYR A 200 19.24 24.55 -9.95
N CYS A 201 19.59 23.31 -10.19
CA CYS A 201 19.06 22.51 -11.27
C CYS A 201 18.02 21.53 -10.69
N VAL A 202 16.79 21.59 -11.16
CA VAL A 202 15.73 20.66 -10.76
C VAL A 202 15.99 19.33 -11.43
N LEU A 203 16.26 18.29 -10.63
CA LEU A 203 16.49 16.92 -11.07
C LEU A 203 15.16 16.21 -11.39
N GLY A 204 14.10 16.55 -10.68
CA GLY A 204 12.80 15.96 -10.81
C GLY A 204 11.90 16.21 -9.61
N GLU A 205 10.86 15.41 -9.48
CA GLU A 205 9.88 15.50 -8.40
C GLU A 205 9.98 14.31 -7.46
N PHE A 206 9.74 14.58 -6.20
CA PHE A 206 9.63 13.57 -5.16
C PHE A 206 8.59 13.99 -4.12
N TRP A 207 7.38 13.48 -4.22
CA TRP A 207 6.23 13.86 -3.41
C TRP A 207 6.27 13.21 -2.01
N LYS A 208 7.33 13.55 -1.28
CA LYS A 208 7.55 12.98 0.06
C LYS A 208 6.66 13.62 1.11
N GLU A 209 6.45 14.93 1.02
CA GLU A 209 5.66 15.72 1.98
C GLU A 209 4.41 16.31 1.30
N ALA A 210 4.54 16.77 0.05
CA ALA A 210 3.44 17.29 -0.76
C ALA A 210 3.66 17.02 -2.25
N ASP A 211 2.56 17.01 -3.02
CA ASP A 211 2.60 16.91 -4.48
C ASP A 211 3.35 18.12 -5.05
N GLY A 212 4.29 17.87 -5.98
CA GLY A 212 5.09 18.92 -6.61
C GLY A 212 6.34 19.31 -5.84
N ASP A 213 6.68 18.66 -4.73
CA ASP A 213 7.99 18.81 -4.08
C ASP A 213 9.11 18.32 -4.99
N GLN A 214 10.26 19.00 -4.97
CA GLN A 214 11.31 18.84 -5.96
C GLN A 214 12.63 18.34 -5.40
N LEU A 215 13.32 17.56 -6.22
CA LEU A 215 14.72 17.19 -6.03
C LEU A 215 15.60 18.21 -6.75
N LEU A 216 16.62 18.71 -6.07
CA LEU A 216 17.47 19.77 -6.58
C LEU A 216 18.94 19.36 -6.54
N LEU A 217 19.72 19.89 -7.49
CA LEU A 217 21.18 19.82 -7.57
C LEU A 217 21.76 21.23 -7.44
N ARG A 218 22.97 21.34 -6.85
CA ARG A 218 23.79 22.57 -6.83
C ARG A 218 25.07 22.37 -7.63
N THR A 219 25.57 23.42 -8.22
CA THR A 219 26.83 23.38 -8.97
C THR A 219 28.01 22.97 -8.08
N GLY A 220 28.74 21.93 -8.49
CA GLY A 220 29.93 21.46 -7.80
C GLY A 220 29.63 20.66 -6.50
N ASP A 221 28.39 20.23 -6.30
CA ASP A 221 27.96 19.48 -5.13
C ASP A 221 27.28 18.15 -5.57
N GLU A 222 27.66 17.02 -4.98
CA GLU A 222 27.02 15.72 -5.19
C GLU A 222 25.70 15.60 -4.40
N THR A 223 25.51 16.47 -3.41
CA THR A 223 24.34 16.45 -2.51
C THR A 223 23.04 16.65 -3.27
N ILE A 224 22.09 15.78 -3.03
CA ILE A 224 20.72 15.97 -3.49
C ILE A 224 19.96 16.77 -2.43
N TRP A 225 19.40 17.88 -2.86
CA TRP A 225 18.58 18.76 -2.04
C TRP A 225 17.10 18.50 -2.29
N TYR A 226 16.26 18.86 -1.34
CA TYR A 226 14.81 18.72 -1.40
C TYR A 226 14.16 20.08 -1.16
N TYR A 227 13.27 20.46 -2.06
CA TYR A 227 12.47 21.67 -1.93
C TYR A 227 11.03 21.31 -1.57
N ALA A 228 10.65 21.55 -0.33
CA ALA A 228 9.27 21.48 0.16
C ALA A 228 8.56 22.79 -0.23
N HIS A 229 7.90 22.79 -1.38
CA HIS A 229 7.38 24.00 -1.99
C HIS A 229 6.28 24.69 -1.17
N GLU A 230 5.40 23.92 -0.51
CA GLU A 230 4.36 24.50 0.37
C GLU A 230 4.93 25.19 1.60
N GLN A 231 6.10 24.75 2.07
CA GLN A 231 6.80 25.35 3.22
C GLN A 231 7.83 26.39 2.79
N ASP A 232 8.08 26.53 1.50
CA ASP A 232 9.15 27.35 0.91
C ASP A 232 10.53 27.09 1.55
N LYS A 233 10.87 25.78 1.71
CA LYS A 233 12.10 25.34 2.40
C LYS A 233 12.94 24.41 1.55
N VAL A 234 14.24 24.75 1.43
CA VAL A 234 15.27 23.87 0.86
C VAL A 234 16.03 23.20 2.00
N LYS A 235 16.20 21.88 1.92
CA LYS A 235 16.97 21.08 2.88
C LYS A 235 17.81 20.03 2.18
N SER A 236 18.98 19.69 2.73
CA SER A 236 19.74 18.53 2.27
C SER A 236 18.95 17.25 2.50
N LEU A 237 18.84 16.41 1.48
CA LEU A 237 18.11 15.14 1.52
C LEU A 237 19.05 13.94 1.70
N CYS A 238 20.12 13.90 0.91
CA CYS A 238 21.12 12.84 0.92
C CYS A 238 22.40 13.29 0.21
N ASN A 239 23.48 12.51 0.35
CA ASN A 239 24.81 12.90 -0.11
C ASN A 239 25.00 12.77 -1.61
N ASP A 240 24.28 11.86 -2.28
CA ASP A 240 24.42 11.61 -3.72
C ASP A 240 23.20 10.86 -4.29
N MET A 241 23.22 10.64 -5.61
CA MET A 241 22.18 9.91 -6.33
C MET A 241 22.05 8.46 -5.89
N THR A 242 23.15 7.79 -5.50
CA THR A 242 23.11 6.41 -5.00
C THR A 242 22.35 6.33 -3.67
N GLU A 243 22.64 7.25 -2.76
CA GLU A 243 21.93 7.32 -1.49
C GLU A 243 20.44 7.69 -1.68
N LEU A 244 20.14 8.59 -2.63
CA LEU A 244 18.76 8.90 -3.00
C LEU A 244 18.01 7.63 -3.38
N LEU A 245 18.52 6.88 -4.34
CA LEU A 245 17.87 5.68 -4.86
C LEU A 245 17.80 4.56 -3.81
N GLU A 246 18.96 4.17 -3.25
CA GLU A 246 19.08 2.98 -2.40
C GLU A 246 18.52 3.14 -0.98
N LYS A 247 18.41 4.37 -0.46
CA LYS A 247 17.95 4.60 0.91
C LYS A 247 16.65 5.40 0.96
N LYS A 248 16.53 6.50 0.19
CA LYS A 248 15.36 7.39 0.31
C LYS A 248 14.19 6.88 -0.53
N LEU A 249 14.39 6.71 -1.84
CA LEU A 249 13.33 6.26 -2.75
C LEU A 249 12.98 4.79 -2.51
N ALA A 250 13.97 3.91 -2.28
CA ALA A 250 13.68 2.51 -1.94
C ALA A 250 12.81 2.38 -0.69
N LYS A 251 13.06 3.20 0.36
CA LYS A 251 12.22 3.22 1.56
C LYS A 251 10.82 3.76 1.28
N TYR A 252 10.73 4.84 0.53
CA TYR A 252 9.47 5.49 0.16
C TYR A 252 8.56 4.55 -0.65
N LEU A 253 9.10 3.92 -1.71
CA LEU A 253 8.36 3.00 -2.56
C LEU A 253 7.92 1.71 -1.85
N ASN A 254 8.63 1.27 -0.81
CA ASN A 254 8.20 0.12 0.00
C ASN A 254 7.13 0.47 1.05
N ALA A 255 6.88 1.75 1.31
CA ALA A 255 5.90 2.21 2.29
C ALA A 255 4.54 2.56 1.66
N ASN A 256 4.51 2.74 0.35
CA ASN A 256 3.33 3.01 -0.48
C ASN A 256 2.97 1.79 -1.32
#